data_a70ab9bf8167a7276098ab1db302549a
#
_entry.id   a70ab9bf8167a7276098ab1db302549a
#
_cell.length_a   1.000
_cell.length_b   1.000
_cell.length_c   1.000
_cell.angle_alpha   90.00
_cell.angle_beta   90.00
_cell.angle_gamma   90.00
#
_symmetry.space_group_name_H-M   'P 1'
#
loop_
_entity.id
_entity.type
_entity.pdbx_description
1 polymer ?
#
loop_
_entity_poly.entity_id
_entity_poly.type
_entity_poly.pdbx_seq_one_letter_code
_entity_poly.pdbx_strand_id
1 'polypeptide(L)'
;MAGALGFKNVGMTFPDGTKALGGVSFDINLGEFVTVVGPSGCGKSTLLRIASNLETETEGKCEVDRNSIGYVFQDATLMPWRTVARNVELIAELHKLPKAERHQLAAAAIELV
;
A
#
# COMPACT_ATOMS: atom_id res chain seq x y z
N MET A 1 5.45 -16.87 -5.32
CA MET A 1 4.97 -15.71 -6.13
C MET A 1 6.08 -15.29 -7.07
N ALA A 2 5.82 -15.27 -8.38
CA ALA A 2 6.84 -14.98 -9.40
C ALA A 2 7.12 -13.49 -9.60
N GLY A 3 6.26 -12.60 -9.11
CA GLY A 3 6.39 -11.15 -9.23
C GLY A 3 6.24 -10.45 -7.89
N ALA A 4 6.19 -9.11 -7.94
CA ALA A 4 6.00 -8.31 -6.74
C ALA A 4 4.56 -8.34 -6.25
N LEU A 5 3.61 -8.42 -7.19
CA LEU A 5 2.17 -8.39 -6.91
C LEU A 5 1.43 -9.18 -7.98
N GLY A 6 0.43 -9.94 -7.59
CA GLY A 6 -0.44 -10.66 -8.53
C GLY A 6 -1.91 -10.55 -8.13
N PHE A 7 -2.74 -10.20 -9.08
CA PHE A 7 -4.19 -10.19 -8.94
C PHE A 7 -4.77 -11.27 -9.86
N LYS A 8 -5.60 -12.16 -9.29
CA LYS A 8 -6.26 -13.25 -10.06
C LYS A 8 -7.76 -13.16 -9.83
N ASN A 9 -8.49 -12.69 -10.85
CA ASN A 9 -9.95 -12.56 -10.83
C ASN A 9 -10.46 -11.84 -9.58
N VAL A 10 -9.77 -10.81 -9.17
CA VAL A 10 -10.08 -10.08 -7.94
C VAL A 10 -11.37 -9.28 -8.12
N GLY A 11 -12.30 -9.50 -7.21
CA GLY A 11 -13.53 -8.73 -7.13
C GLY A 11 -13.71 -8.18 -5.74
N MET A 12 -14.42 -7.07 -5.63
CA MET A 12 -14.78 -6.45 -4.36
C MET A 12 -16.21 -5.96 -4.39
N THR A 13 -17.01 -6.51 -3.49
CA THR A 13 -18.40 -6.08 -3.27
C THR A 13 -18.53 -5.71 -1.80
N PHE A 14 -18.91 -4.46 -1.53
CA PHE A 14 -19.09 -3.97 -0.17
C PHE A 14 -20.39 -4.51 0.45
N PRO A 15 -20.53 -4.48 1.80
CA PRO A 15 -21.74 -4.98 2.46
C PRO A 15 -23.05 -4.33 2.01
N ASP A 16 -23.00 -3.10 1.50
CA ASP A 16 -24.16 -2.39 0.96
C ASP A 16 -24.55 -2.85 -0.46
N GLY A 17 -23.84 -3.82 -1.03
CA GLY A 17 -24.07 -4.33 -2.38
C GLY A 17 -23.29 -3.61 -3.48
N THR A 18 -22.55 -2.57 -3.18
CA THR A 18 -21.75 -1.83 -4.16
C THR A 18 -20.61 -2.71 -4.68
N LYS A 19 -20.56 -2.94 -5.99
CA LYS A 19 -19.49 -3.69 -6.64
C LYS A 19 -18.39 -2.73 -7.09
N ALA A 20 -17.28 -2.69 -6.37
CA ALA A 20 -16.16 -1.80 -6.67
C ALA A 20 -15.22 -2.35 -7.73
N LEU A 21 -15.00 -3.68 -7.74
CA LEU A 21 -14.14 -4.36 -8.71
C LEU A 21 -14.81 -5.62 -9.21
N GLY A 22 -14.62 -5.95 -10.48
CA GLY A 22 -15.18 -7.14 -11.11
C GLY A 22 -14.16 -7.91 -11.93
N GLY A 23 -13.56 -8.95 -11.36
CA GLY A 23 -12.70 -9.88 -12.08
C GLY A 23 -11.40 -9.28 -12.61
N VAL A 24 -10.70 -8.52 -11.80
CA VAL A 24 -9.43 -7.87 -12.20
C VAL A 24 -8.29 -8.88 -12.11
N SER A 25 -7.52 -9.01 -13.20
CA SER A 25 -6.35 -9.88 -13.27
C SER A 25 -5.18 -9.17 -13.90
N PHE A 26 -4.05 -9.10 -13.18
CA PHE A 26 -2.78 -8.60 -13.70
C PHE A 26 -1.65 -8.94 -12.75
N ASP A 27 -0.42 -8.87 -13.24
CA ASP A 27 0.78 -9.07 -12.44
C ASP A 27 1.70 -7.87 -12.56
N ILE A 28 2.41 -7.57 -11.48
CA ILE A 28 3.47 -6.56 -11.45
C ILE A 28 4.78 -7.28 -11.13
N ASN A 29 5.77 -7.12 -12.01
CA ASN A 29 7.08 -7.73 -11.83
C ASN A 29 7.95 -6.89 -10.87
N LEU A 30 8.96 -7.52 -10.29
CA LEU A 30 9.93 -6.81 -9.46
C LEU A 30 10.62 -5.71 -10.27
N GLY A 31 10.73 -4.52 -9.66
CA GLY A 31 11.34 -3.36 -10.31
C GLY A 31 10.48 -2.67 -11.35
N GLU A 32 9.25 -3.12 -11.58
CA GLU A 32 8.34 -2.53 -12.55
C GLU A 32 7.60 -1.33 -11.96
N PHE A 33 7.45 -0.27 -12.76
CA PHE A 33 6.64 0.90 -12.43
C PHE A 33 5.31 0.82 -13.17
N VAL A 34 4.21 0.81 -12.44
CA VAL A 34 2.86 0.65 -13.01
C VAL A 34 1.98 1.83 -12.59
N THR A 35 1.26 2.41 -13.54
CA THR A 35 0.32 3.49 -13.30
C THR A 35 -1.10 3.00 -13.52
N VAL A 36 -2.00 3.31 -12.58
CA VAL A 36 -3.43 3.03 -12.69
C VAL A 36 -4.16 4.32 -12.97
N VAL A 37 -4.85 4.37 -14.11
CA VAL A 37 -5.58 5.57 -14.55
C VAL A 37 -7.05 5.25 -14.76
N GLY A 38 -7.90 6.26 -14.54
CA GLY A 38 -9.32 6.13 -14.74
C GLY A 38 -10.10 7.26 -14.06
N PRO A 39 -11.39 7.45 -14.38
CA PRO A 39 -12.22 8.46 -13.72
C PRO A 39 -12.48 8.13 -12.26
N SER A 40 -12.89 9.12 -11.48
CA SER A 40 -13.30 8.94 -10.09
C SER A 40 -14.41 7.88 -9.99
N GLY A 41 -14.33 7.03 -8.96
CA GLY A 41 -15.34 5.99 -8.72
C GLY A 41 -15.14 4.72 -9.54
N CYS A 42 -14.06 4.58 -10.31
CA CYS A 42 -13.79 3.38 -11.09
C CYS A 42 -13.10 2.24 -10.31
N GLY A 43 -12.84 2.43 -9.02
CA GLY A 43 -12.24 1.40 -8.18
C GLY A 43 -10.72 1.49 -8.01
N LYS A 44 -10.06 2.54 -8.48
CA LYS A 44 -8.60 2.71 -8.34
C LYS A 44 -8.15 2.62 -6.89
N SER A 45 -8.81 3.36 -6.01
CA SER A 45 -8.47 3.39 -4.58
C SER A 45 -8.70 2.04 -3.92
N THR A 46 -9.78 1.35 -4.28
CA THR A 46 -10.10 0.00 -3.78
C THR A 46 -9.03 -1.00 -4.22
N LEU A 47 -8.60 -0.93 -5.47
CA LEU A 47 -7.54 -1.78 -6.01
C LEU A 47 -6.25 -1.61 -5.21
N LEU A 48 -5.84 -0.36 -4.96
CA LEU A 48 -4.63 -0.05 -4.21
C LEU A 48 -4.73 -0.51 -2.74
N ARG A 49 -5.91 -0.38 -2.13
CA ARG A 49 -6.14 -0.86 -0.76
C ARG A 49 -6.04 -2.37 -0.65
N ILE A 50 -6.56 -3.09 -1.63
CA ILE A 50 -6.42 -4.55 -1.66
C ILE A 50 -4.94 -4.93 -1.84
N ALA A 51 -4.23 -4.27 -2.75
CA ALA A 51 -2.82 -4.52 -2.99
C ALA A 51 -1.96 -4.30 -1.72
N SER A 52 -2.30 -3.32 -0.91
CA SER A 52 -1.60 -2.99 0.33
C SER A 52 -2.15 -3.69 1.57
N ASN A 53 -3.13 -4.58 1.40
CA ASN A 53 -3.77 -5.32 2.49
C ASN A 53 -4.56 -4.44 3.48
N LEU A 54 -5.02 -3.28 3.05
CA LEU A 54 -5.93 -2.44 3.83
C LEU A 54 -7.38 -2.87 3.65
N GLU A 55 -7.68 -3.57 2.58
CA GLU A 55 -8.97 -4.20 2.29
C GLU A 55 -8.74 -5.64 1.85
N THR A 56 -9.71 -6.50 2.07
CA THR A 56 -9.67 -7.89 1.62
C THR A 56 -10.65 -8.08 0.47
N GLU A 57 -10.18 -8.65 -0.63
CA GLU A 57 -11.01 -8.98 -1.78
C GLU A 57 -12.15 -9.94 -1.40
N THR A 58 -13.32 -9.78 -2.01
CA THR A 58 -14.46 -10.67 -1.80
C THR A 58 -14.49 -11.84 -2.78
N GLU A 59 -13.77 -11.70 -3.90
CA GLU A 59 -13.62 -12.76 -4.91
C GLU A 59 -12.19 -12.75 -5.43
N GLY A 60 -11.72 -13.91 -5.90
CA GLY A 60 -10.38 -14.05 -6.45
C GLY A 60 -9.30 -14.03 -5.40
N LYS A 61 -8.09 -13.72 -5.83
CA LYS A 61 -6.92 -13.74 -4.95
C LYS A 61 -5.92 -12.65 -5.30
N CYS A 62 -5.44 -11.95 -4.28
CA CYS A 62 -4.33 -10.99 -4.38
C CYS A 62 -3.11 -11.60 -3.68
N GLU A 63 -2.01 -11.71 -4.41
CA GLU A 63 -0.74 -12.20 -3.89
C GLU A 63 0.27 -11.08 -3.83
N VAL A 64 0.81 -10.80 -2.65
CA VAL A 64 1.79 -9.74 -2.43
C VAL A 64 2.61 -10.05 -1.19
N ASP A 65 3.89 -9.64 -1.18
CA ASP A 65 4.71 -9.72 0.02
C ASP A 65 4.34 -8.57 0.96
N ARG A 66 3.58 -8.89 1.98
CA ARG A 66 3.04 -7.91 2.95
C ARG A 66 4.12 -7.22 3.79
N ASN A 67 5.32 -7.78 3.88
CA ASN A 67 6.40 -7.22 4.67
C ASN A 67 7.17 -6.12 3.94
N SER A 68 6.99 -5.99 2.63
CA SER A 68 7.72 -5.03 1.80
C SER A 68 6.83 -3.96 1.17
N ILE A 69 5.63 -3.74 1.74
CA ILE A 69 4.68 -2.76 1.22
C ILE A 69 4.78 -1.43 1.95
N GLY A 70 4.77 -0.34 1.18
CA GLY A 70 4.49 0.99 1.69
C GLY A 70 3.28 1.56 0.97
N TYR A 71 2.45 2.31 1.67
CA TYR A 71 1.27 2.96 1.11
C TYR A 71 1.31 4.46 1.37
N VAL A 72 1.21 5.24 0.30
CA VAL A 72 1.12 6.70 0.41
C VAL A 72 -0.32 7.10 0.15
N PHE A 73 -0.98 7.65 1.17
CA PHE A 73 -2.36 8.08 1.07
C PHE A 73 -2.49 9.37 0.27
N GLN A 74 -3.68 9.60 -0.30
CA GLN A 74 -3.98 10.83 -1.02
C GLN A 74 -3.89 12.05 -0.12
N ASP A 75 -4.36 11.93 1.12
CA ASP A 75 -4.28 12.98 2.14
C ASP A 75 -3.10 12.73 3.09
N ALA A 76 -2.60 13.79 3.70
CA ALA A 76 -1.56 13.66 4.71
C ALA A 76 -2.09 12.90 5.92
N THR A 77 -1.39 11.87 6.34
CA THR A 77 -1.78 11.00 7.46
C THR A 77 -0.77 11.06 8.61
N LEU A 78 -0.15 12.22 8.79
CA LEU A 78 0.81 12.43 9.86
C LEU A 78 0.11 12.43 11.23
N MET A 79 0.80 11.90 12.22
CA MET A 79 0.33 11.91 13.60
C MET A 79 0.67 13.25 14.23
N PRO A 80 -0.32 14.09 14.57
CA PRO A 80 -0.07 15.46 15.04
C PRO A 80 0.64 15.54 16.39
N TRP A 81 0.60 14.47 17.18
CA TRP A 81 1.29 14.39 18.48
C TRP A 81 2.74 13.93 18.36
N ARG A 82 3.25 13.70 17.15
CA ARG A 82 4.63 13.26 16.90
C ARG A 82 5.42 14.34 16.17
N THR A 83 6.72 14.38 16.39
CA THR A 83 7.62 15.26 15.63
C THR A 83 7.74 14.78 14.19
N VAL A 84 8.32 15.61 13.31
CA VAL A 84 8.59 15.24 11.91
C VAL A 84 9.45 13.97 11.85
N ALA A 85 10.56 13.94 12.59
CA ALA A 85 11.45 12.80 12.62
C ALA A 85 10.74 11.52 13.09
N ARG A 86 9.89 11.61 14.11
CA ARG A 86 9.18 10.45 14.65
C ARG A 86 8.08 9.96 13.73
N ASN A 87 7.45 10.85 12.96
CA ASN A 87 6.52 10.42 11.90
C ASN A 87 7.25 9.65 10.81
N VAL A 88 8.42 10.12 10.40
CA VAL A 88 9.24 9.44 9.39
C VAL A 88 9.75 8.08 9.89
N GLU A 89 10.07 7.97 11.18
CA GLU A 89 10.53 6.73 11.79
C GLU A 89 9.44 5.65 11.96
N LEU A 90 8.17 6.01 11.84
CA LEU A 90 7.06 5.14 12.24
C LEU A 90 7.14 3.73 11.65
N ILE A 91 7.40 3.60 10.35
CA ILE A 91 7.49 2.29 9.70
C ILE A 91 8.67 1.48 10.25
N ALA A 92 9.81 2.11 10.43
CA ALA A 92 10.98 1.45 11.02
C ALA A 92 10.70 1.00 12.45
N GLU A 93 9.98 1.81 13.22
CA GLU A 93 9.54 1.48 14.58
C GLU A 93 8.59 0.28 14.59
N LEU A 94 7.62 0.23 13.65
CA LEU A 94 6.70 -0.89 13.51
C LEU A 94 7.41 -2.19 13.10
N HIS A 95 8.51 -2.08 12.34
CA HIS A 95 9.36 -3.22 11.97
C HIS A 95 10.37 -3.58 13.08
N LYS A 96 10.28 -2.92 14.24
CA LYS A 96 11.11 -3.19 15.41
C LYS A 96 12.61 -3.00 15.18
N LEU A 97 12.99 -2.07 14.30
CA LEU A 97 14.40 -1.74 14.10
C LEU A 97 14.99 -1.06 15.33
N PRO A 98 16.30 -1.25 15.61
CA PRO A 98 16.97 -0.57 16.71
C PRO A 98 16.85 0.94 16.62
N LYS A 99 16.77 1.61 17.77
CA LYS A 99 16.58 3.07 17.83
C LYS A 99 17.63 3.84 17.04
N ALA A 100 18.90 3.45 17.14
CA ALA A 100 19.99 4.12 16.40
C ALA A 100 19.81 3.98 14.88
N GLU A 101 19.44 2.78 14.42
CA GLU A 101 19.24 2.49 12.99
C GLU A 101 18.06 3.27 12.41
N ARG A 102 16.91 3.28 13.11
CA ARG A 102 15.75 4.01 12.62
C ARG A 102 15.96 5.53 12.62
N HIS A 103 16.73 6.07 13.58
CA HIS A 103 17.11 7.49 13.57
C HIS A 103 17.97 7.84 12.35
N GLN A 104 18.91 6.99 11.99
CA GLN A 104 19.76 7.18 10.81
C GLN A 104 18.94 7.13 9.52
N LEU A 105 18.03 6.15 9.40
CA LEU A 105 17.16 6.02 8.24
C LEU A 105 16.23 7.23 8.07
N ALA A 106 15.65 7.70 9.17
CA ALA A 106 14.77 8.86 9.15
C ALA A 106 15.53 10.12 8.78
N ALA A 107 16.72 10.35 9.34
CA ALA A 107 17.57 11.50 9.01
C ALA A 107 17.95 11.50 7.53
N ALA A 108 18.36 10.35 6.99
CA ALA A 108 18.69 10.20 5.58
C ALA A 108 17.49 10.48 4.67
N ALA A 109 16.32 9.99 5.02
CA ALA A 109 15.08 10.21 4.26
C ALA A 109 14.67 11.69 4.26
N ILE A 110 14.75 12.36 5.41
CA ILE A 110 14.43 13.78 5.54
C ILE A 110 15.38 14.63 4.71
N GLU A 111 16.66 14.28 4.70
CA GLU A 111 17.69 15.01 3.93
C GLU A 111 17.46 14.93 2.42
N LEU A 112 16.80 13.90 1.93
CA LEU A 112 16.50 13.74 0.50
C LEU A 112 15.47 14.74 -0.03
N VAL A 113 14.70 15.39 0.83
CA VAL A 113 13.61 16.29 0.40
C VAL A 113 13.82 17.75 0.79
#